data_2c9814e0bbc5538253c9e13dbcc1029b
#
_entry.id   2c9814e0bbc5538253c9e13dbcc1029b
#
_cell.length_a   1.000
_cell.length_b   1.000
_cell.length_c   1.000
_cell.angle_alpha   90.00
_cell.angle_beta   90.00
_cell.angle_gamma   90.00
#
_symmetry.space_group_name_H-M   'P 1'
#
loop_
_entity.id
_entity.type
_entity.pdbx_description
1 polymer ?
#
loop_
_entity_poly.entity_id
_entity_poly.type
_entity_poly.pdbx_seq_one_letter_code
_entity_poly.pdbx_strand_id
1 'polypeptide(L)'
;MTRLAGDPGPLGWLRFAYGFRMPDKNLHWVRHELTDAGWRWRTLLRHLAVILPVCAVLAVLLEELLPAPVWVSVMMVTLILSGSVFTVAAYADDIRAARLRQHGLPVPKDPDLGRPTH
;
A
#
# COMPACT_ATOMS: atom_id res chain seq x y z
N MET A 1 10.02 19.56 -4.24
CA MET A 1 9.29 18.80 -3.21
C MET A 1 10.13 18.70 -1.95
N THR A 2 9.57 19.10 -0.83
CA THR A 2 10.27 19.05 0.45
C THR A 2 10.29 17.62 0.97
N ARG A 3 11.47 17.13 1.32
CA ARG A 3 11.59 15.80 1.92
C ARG A 3 11.56 15.91 3.43
N LEU A 4 10.90 14.95 4.06
CA LEU A 4 10.91 14.80 5.50
C LEU A 4 12.24 14.20 5.95
N ALA A 5 12.61 14.48 7.20
CA ALA A 5 13.78 13.83 7.79
C ALA A 5 13.58 12.31 7.75
N GLY A 6 14.57 11.60 7.27
CA GLY A 6 14.49 10.15 7.16
C GLY A 6 13.75 9.64 5.92
N ASP A 7 13.44 10.51 4.95
CA ASP A 7 12.80 10.11 3.71
C ASP A 7 13.69 9.10 2.96
N PRO A 8 13.18 7.91 2.64
CA PRO A 8 14.00 6.86 2.01
C PRO A 8 14.29 7.08 0.53
N GLY A 9 13.63 8.06 -0.10
CA GLY A 9 13.75 8.24 -1.55
C GLY A 9 12.92 7.23 -2.33
N PRO A 10 12.97 7.27 -3.68
CA PRO A 10 12.09 6.44 -4.50
C PRO A 10 12.28 4.94 -4.31
N LEU A 11 13.52 4.45 -4.27
CA LEU A 11 13.77 3.01 -4.10
C LEU A 11 13.37 2.54 -2.72
N GLY A 12 13.69 3.32 -1.68
CA GLY A 12 13.29 2.99 -0.32
C GLY A 12 11.78 2.99 -0.19
N TRP A 13 11.10 3.95 -0.82
CA TRP A 13 9.64 4.01 -0.82
C TRP A 13 9.03 2.75 -1.45
N LEU A 14 9.58 2.30 -2.58
CA LEU A 14 9.10 1.07 -3.22
C LEU A 14 9.30 -0.14 -2.32
N ARG A 15 10.45 -0.25 -1.66
CA ARG A 15 10.68 -1.34 -0.72
C ARG A 15 9.65 -1.32 0.41
N PHE A 16 9.37 -0.16 0.95
CA PHE A 16 8.34 -0.01 1.98
C PHE A 16 6.97 -0.42 1.43
N ALA A 17 6.62 -0.01 0.22
CA ALA A 17 5.36 -0.37 -0.41
C ALA A 17 5.20 -1.89 -0.56
N TYR A 18 6.30 -2.59 -0.87
CA TYR A 18 6.28 -4.05 -1.00
C TYR A 18 6.30 -4.80 0.33
N GLY A 19 6.32 -4.09 1.46
CA GLY A 19 6.20 -4.72 2.76
C GLY A 19 7.51 -4.92 3.51
N PHE A 20 8.62 -4.43 2.99
CA PHE A 20 9.90 -4.57 3.66
C PHE A 20 10.02 -3.59 4.84
N ARG A 21 10.70 -4.06 5.91
CA ARG A 21 10.98 -3.20 7.04
C ARG A 21 12.04 -2.17 6.67
N MET A 22 11.81 -0.93 7.07
CA MET A 22 12.74 0.14 6.78
C MET A 22 13.86 0.20 7.84
N PRO A 23 15.07 0.69 7.46
CA PRO A 23 16.14 0.91 8.45
C PRO A 23 15.72 1.90 9.52
N ASP A 24 16.38 1.84 10.69
CA ASP A 24 16.07 2.73 11.81
C ASP A 24 16.17 4.21 11.45
N LYS A 25 17.07 4.56 10.54
CA LYS A 25 17.20 5.95 10.09
C LYS A 25 15.95 6.51 9.42
N ASN A 26 15.05 5.62 8.97
CA ASN A 26 13.81 6.01 8.31
C ASN A 26 12.59 5.95 9.23
N LEU A 27 12.75 5.61 10.52
CA LEU A 27 11.62 5.42 11.43
C LEU A 27 10.74 6.68 11.56
N HIS A 28 11.35 7.85 11.57
CA HIS A 28 10.57 9.10 11.66
C HIS A 28 9.64 9.23 10.44
N TRP A 29 10.16 8.95 9.25
CA TRP A 29 9.36 8.98 8.04
C TRP A 29 8.27 7.91 8.06
N VAL A 30 8.59 6.68 8.50
CA VAL A 30 7.63 5.60 8.60
C VAL A 30 6.48 5.98 9.52
N ARG A 31 6.79 6.57 10.66
CA ARG A 31 5.77 7.03 11.58
C ARG A 31 4.86 8.07 10.94
N HIS A 32 5.44 9.07 10.26
CA HIS A 32 4.66 10.07 9.54
C HIS A 32 3.75 9.41 8.50
N GLU A 33 4.31 8.50 7.71
CA GLU A 33 3.59 7.85 6.62
C GLU A 33 2.39 7.05 7.12
N LEU A 34 2.51 6.45 8.31
CA LEU A 34 1.49 5.55 8.83
C LEU A 34 0.53 6.21 9.82
N THR A 35 0.87 7.34 10.41
CA THR A 35 0.08 7.90 11.50
C THR A 35 -0.44 9.31 11.25
N ASP A 36 0.22 10.10 10.42
CA ASP A 36 -0.20 11.49 10.18
C ASP A 36 -1.43 11.54 9.28
N ALA A 37 -2.09 12.71 9.26
CA ALA A 37 -3.29 12.92 8.47
C ALA A 37 -3.09 12.46 7.02
N GLY A 38 -4.08 11.79 6.47
CA GLY A 38 -4.01 11.25 5.11
C GLY A 38 -3.36 9.88 5.01
N TRP A 39 -3.11 9.21 6.12
CA TRP A 39 -2.45 7.90 6.11
C TRP A 39 -3.24 6.85 5.33
N ARG A 40 -4.56 6.92 5.33
CA ARG A 40 -5.39 5.97 4.57
C ARG A 40 -5.16 6.14 3.07
N TRP A 41 -5.11 7.40 2.63
CA TRP A 41 -4.84 7.71 1.23
C TRP A 41 -3.45 7.23 0.82
N ARG A 42 -2.46 7.46 1.67
CA ARG A 42 -1.09 6.99 1.41
C ARG A 42 -1.02 5.47 1.34
N THR A 43 -1.77 4.78 2.18
CA THR A 43 -1.86 3.31 2.14
C THR A 43 -2.40 2.85 0.79
N LEU A 44 -3.46 3.47 0.29
CA LEU A 44 -4.00 3.13 -1.02
C LEU A 44 -3.02 3.42 -2.15
N LEU A 45 -2.31 4.54 -2.09
CA LEU A 45 -1.31 4.86 -3.11
C LEU A 45 -0.18 3.84 -3.14
N ARG A 46 0.30 3.40 -1.98
CA ARG A 46 1.32 2.34 -1.93
C ARG A 46 0.80 1.04 -2.50
N HIS A 47 -0.44 0.70 -2.18
CA HIS A 47 -1.06 -0.51 -2.72
C HIS A 47 -1.14 -0.44 -4.25
N LEU A 48 -1.56 0.70 -4.80
CA LEU A 48 -1.63 0.86 -6.25
C LEU A 48 -0.25 0.72 -6.89
N ALA A 49 0.79 1.26 -6.25
CA ALA A 49 2.15 1.14 -6.77
C ALA A 49 2.62 -0.32 -6.84
N VAL A 50 2.07 -1.18 -5.99
CA VAL A 50 2.38 -2.61 -5.99
C VAL A 50 1.53 -3.36 -7.00
N ILE A 51 0.22 -3.09 -7.01
CA ILE A 51 -0.73 -3.91 -7.78
C ILE A 51 -0.75 -3.57 -9.28
N LEU A 52 -0.49 -2.30 -9.63
CA LEU A 52 -0.54 -1.91 -11.04
C LEU A 52 0.48 -2.65 -11.91
N PRO A 53 1.76 -2.77 -11.51
CA PRO A 53 2.71 -3.58 -12.29
C PRO A 53 2.29 -5.04 -12.40
N VAL A 54 1.74 -5.61 -11.33
CA VAL A 54 1.25 -7.00 -11.35
C VAL A 54 0.13 -7.15 -12.36
N CYS A 55 -0.82 -6.23 -12.36
CA CYS A 55 -1.93 -6.25 -13.32
C CYS A 55 -1.43 -6.11 -14.75
N ALA A 56 -0.44 -5.24 -14.98
CA ALA A 56 0.14 -5.06 -16.29
C ALA A 56 0.79 -6.35 -16.81
N VAL A 57 1.56 -7.02 -15.95
CA VAL A 57 2.20 -8.28 -16.31
C VAL A 57 1.15 -9.34 -16.61
N LEU A 58 0.12 -9.45 -15.77
CA LEU A 58 -0.95 -10.44 -15.99
C LEU A 58 -1.70 -10.18 -17.29
N ALA A 59 -1.97 -8.91 -17.62
CA ALA A 59 -2.65 -8.57 -18.86
C ALA A 59 -1.81 -8.95 -20.07
N VAL A 60 -0.50 -8.66 -20.04
CA VAL A 60 0.40 -9.04 -21.13
C VAL A 60 0.47 -10.54 -21.29
N LEU A 61 0.63 -11.27 -20.18
CA LEU A 61 0.68 -12.74 -20.23
C LEU A 61 -0.61 -13.33 -20.78
N LEU A 62 -1.75 -12.79 -20.41
CA LEU A 62 -3.03 -13.27 -20.90
C LEU A 62 -3.15 -13.07 -22.42
N GLU A 63 -2.76 -11.89 -22.92
CA GLU A 63 -2.81 -11.62 -24.35
C GLU A 63 -1.83 -12.45 -25.15
N GLU A 64 -0.64 -12.76 -24.58
CA GLU A 64 0.38 -13.54 -25.30
C GLU A 64 0.11 -15.03 -25.24
N LEU A 65 -0.46 -15.55 -24.15
CA LEU A 65 -0.61 -16.99 -23.94
C LEU A 65 -1.97 -17.51 -24.34
N LEU A 66 -3.00 -16.68 -24.33
CA LEU A 66 -4.37 -17.10 -24.62
C LEU A 66 -4.93 -16.30 -25.79
N PRO A 67 -5.68 -16.94 -26.72
CA PRO A 67 -6.33 -16.22 -27.81
C PRO A 67 -7.62 -15.56 -27.34
N ALA A 68 -7.50 -14.70 -26.31
CA ALA A 68 -8.65 -14.03 -25.71
C ALA A 68 -8.81 -12.64 -26.27
N PRO A 69 -10.04 -12.12 -26.41
CA PRO A 69 -10.26 -10.72 -26.79
C PRO A 69 -9.73 -9.78 -25.72
N VAL A 70 -9.34 -8.58 -26.14
CA VAL A 70 -8.78 -7.57 -25.21
C VAL A 70 -9.74 -7.26 -24.07
N TRP A 71 -11.04 -7.26 -24.31
CA TRP A 71 -12.02 -6.94 -23.26
C TRP A 71 -11.96 -7.92 -22.10
N VAL A 72 -11.52 -9.16 -22.32
CA VAL A 72 -11.34 -10.13 -21.23
C VAL A 72 -10.24 -9.66 -20.29
N SER A 73 -9.11 -9.20 -20.83
CA SER A 73 -8.01 -8.66 -20.03
C SER A 73 -8.46 -7.41 -19.26
N VAL A 74 -9.19 -6.52 -19.91
CA VAL A 74 -9.71 -5.30 -19.27
C VAL A 74 -10.62 -5.66 -18.11
N MET A 75 -11.54 -6.61 -18.29
CA MET A 75 -12.43 -7.05 -17.23
C MET A 75 -11.66 -7.68 -16.07
N MET A 76 -10.70 -8.52 -16.37
CA MET A 76 -9.89 -9.17 -15.33
C MET A 76 -9.13 -8.15 -14.50
N VAL A 77 -8.45 -7.20 -15.16
CA VAL A 77 -7.71 -6.16 -14.48
C VAL A 77 -8.64 -5.29 -13.62
N THR A 78 -9.79 -4.93 -14.17
CA THR A 78 -10.78 -4.12 -13.44
C THR A 78 -11.25 -4.84 -12.18
N LEU A 79 -11.54 -6.13 -12.27
CA LEU A 79 -11.99 -6.92 -11.12
C LEU A 79 -10.89 -7.05 -10.07
N ILE A 80 -9.66 -7.32 -10.49
CA ILE A 80 -8.54 -7.45 -9.57
C ILE A 80 -8.28 -6.12 -8.86
N LEU A 81 -8.23 -5.03 -9.61
CA LEU A 81 -8.00 -3.71 -9.04
C LEU A 81 -9.11 -3.32 -8.06
N SER A 82 -10.35 -3.45 -8.48
CA SER A 82 -11.50 -3.07 -7.65
C SER A 82 -11.55 -3.88 -6.37
N GLY A 83 -11.40 -5.20 -6.49
CA GLY A 83 -11.41 -6.08 -5.32
C GLY A 83 -10.27 -5.82 -4.36
N SER A 84 -9.05 -5.61 -4.88
CA SER A 84 -7.89 -5.37 -4.04
C SER A 84 -7.94 -4.01 -3.37
N VAL A 85 -8.38 -2.97 -4.08
CA VAL A 85 -8.53 -1.64 -3.49
C VAL A 85 -9.58 -1.65 -2.40
N PHE A 86 -10.71 -2.31 -2.65
CA PHE A 86 -11.77 -2.45 -1.65
C PHE A 86 -11.25 -3.17 -0.40
N THR A 87 -10.51 -4.25 -0.59
CA THR A 87 -9.94 -5.02 0.53
C THR A 87 -8.98 -4.18 1.34
N VAL A 88 -8.07 -3.46 0.69
CA VAL A 88 -7.11 -2.60 1.38
C VAL A 88 -7.83 -1.49 2.14
N ALA A 89 -8.84 -0.88 1.54
CA ALA A 89 -9.61 0.16 2.21
C ALA A 89 -10.34 -0.38 3.44
N ALA A 90 -10.92 -1.58 3.33
CA ALA A 90 -11.64 -2.21 4.44
C ALA A 90 -10.72 -2.60 5.60
N TYR A 91 -9.50 -3.02 5.31
CA TYR A 91 -8.54 -3.49 6.31
C TYR A 91 -7.42 -2.50 6.56
N ALA A 92 -7.59 -1.23 6.20
CA ALA A 92 -6.53 -0.23 6.32
C ALA A 92 -5.99 -0.10 7.75
N ASP A 93 -6.87 -0.16 8.75
CA ASP A 93 -6.45 -0.08 10.15
C ASP A 93 -5.56 -1.27 10.54
N ASP A 94 -5.93 -2.46 10.13
CA ASP A 94 -5.17 -3.67 10.43
C ASP A 94 -3.82 -3.64 9.72
N ILE A 95 -3.79 -3.18 8.48
CA ILE A 95 -2.56 -3.05 7.71
C ILE A 95 -1.63 -2.05 8.39
N ARG A 96 -2.16 -0.90 8.81
CA ARG A 96 -1.38 0.09 9.54
C ARG A 96 -0.80 -0.48 10.82
N ALA A 97 -1.63 -1.17 11.60
CA ALA A 97 -1.18 -1.76 12.85
C ALA A 97 -0.06 -2.77 12.63
N ALA A 98 -0.19 -3.61 11.62
CA ALA A 98 0.83 -4.60 11.29
C ALA A 98 2.16 -3.93 10.90
N ARG A 99 2.09 -2.87 10.09
CA ARG A 99 3.28 -2.15 9.66
C ARG A 99 3.95 -1.42 10.80
N LEU A 100 3.16 -0.83 11.70
CA LEU A 100 3.72 -0.18 12.89
C LEU A 100 4.43 -1.18 13.80
N ARG A 101 3.82 -2.34 14.00
CA ARG A 101 4.45 -3.41 14.79
C ARG A 101 5.74 -3.90 14.14
N GLN A 102 5.76 -4.02 12.82
CA GLN A 102 6.95 -4.42 12.07
C GLN A 102 8.13 -3.51 12.38
N HIS A 103 7.86 -2.22 12.59
CA HIS A 103 8.90 -1.21 12.83
C HIS A 103 9.10 -0.89 14.31
N GLY A 104 8.43 -1.64 15.20
CA GLY A 104 8.56 -1.40 16.63
C GLY A 104 7.93 -0.11 17.13
N LEU A 105 7.00 0.43 16.36
CA LEU A 105 6.31 1.68 16.71
C LEU A 105 4.98 1.39 17.41
N PRO A 106 4.53 2.28 18.31
CA PRO A 106 3.25 2.08 18.98
C PRO A 106 2.09 2.22 18.01
N VAL A 107 1.06 1.39 18.21
CA VAL A 107 -0.17 1.48 17.44
C VAL A 107 -1.09 2.49 18.14
N PRO A 108 -1.45 3.60 17.48
CA PRO A 108 -2.30 4.60 18.10
C PRO A 108 -3.73 4.10 18.24
N LYS A 109 -4.44 4.64 19.22
CA LYS A 109 -5.88 4.46 19.31
C LYS A 109 -6.54 5.22 18.16
N ASP A 110 -7.70 4.72 17.74
CA ASP A 110 -8.45 5.36 16.66
C ASP A 110 -9.16 6.59 17.20
N PRO A 111 -8.67 7.81 16.89
CA PRO A 111 -9.28 9.03 17.39
C PRO A 111 -10.63 9.32 16.74
N ASP A 112 -10.84 8.82 15.53
CA ASP A 112 -12.08 9.09 14.79
C ASP A 112 -13.26 8.42 15.44
N LEU A 113 -13.02 7.28 16.06
CA LEU A 113 -14.06 6.51 16.71
C LEU A 113 -14.08 6.74 18.22
N GLY A 114 -13.13 7.48 18.76
CA GLY A 114 -13.01 7.72 20.18
C GLY A 114 -12.81 6.45 20.97
N ARG A 115 -12.31 5.40 20.36
CA ARG A 115 -12.13 4.10 21.00
C ARG A 115 -10.82 3.46 20.55
N PRO A 116 -10.26 2.55 21.37
CA PRO A 116 -9.02 1.89 21.00
C PRO A 116 -9.20 1.03 19.76
N THR A 117 -8.14 0.95 18.98
CA THR A 117 -8.07 0.04 17.85
C THR A 117 -7.71 -1.34 18.36
N HIS A 118 -8.45 -2.31 17.99
CA HIS A 118 -8.26 -3.69 18.43
C HIS A 118 -7.47 -4.52 17.46
#